data_83092a1d2f1949a1ccdcdb6ad1be3ee3
#
_entry.id   83092a1d2f1949a1ccdcdb6ad1be3ee3
#
_cell.length_a   1.000
_cell.length_b   1.000
_cell.length_c   1.000
_cell.angle_alpha   90.00
_cell.angle_beta   90.00
_cell.angle_gamma   90.00
#
_symmetry.space_group_name_H-M   'P 1'
#
loop_
_entity.id
_entity.type
_entity.pdbx_description
1 polymer ?
#
loop_
_entity_poly.entity_id
_entity_poly.type
_entity_poly.pdbx_seq_one_letter_code
_entity_poly.pdbx_strand_id
1 'polypeptide(L)'
;IKGARMWRGAKTATERQMRNVGFLRTRIEMIASFFAEGEVDEIWITFPDPQLKSRRAKKRLTSPLFLGQYAQMQVPGGRINLKTDSQHLYAYTQAVIERFGLPCDVANNDIYGSGFADEILSVKTAYEQMFLERKLPITYTRFSLGERRDFPPFDWEGDDTDEKDNEEARKNRNAMP
;
A
#
# COMPACT_ATOMS: atom_id res chain seq x y z
N ILE A 1 -7.33 11.23 0.92
CA ILE A 1 -7.57 11.40 2.37
C ILE A 1 -8.55 12.55 2.61
N LYS A 2 -9.45 12.45 3.59
CA LYS A 2 -10.36 13.55 3.94
C LYS A 2 -9.55 14.67 4.59
N GLY A 3 -9.76 15.94 4.15
CA GLY A 3 -9.00 17.10 4.63
C GLY A 3 -8.99 17.26 6.16
N ALA A 4 -10.11 16.96 6.83
CA ALA A 4 -10.21 17.00 8.29
C ALA A 4 -9.24 16.05 9.03
N ARG A 5 -8.93 14.90 8.47
CA ARG A 5 -7.97 13.96 9.08
C ARG A 5 -6.54 14.46 8.94
N MET A 6 -6.20 15.01 7.78
CA MET A 6 -4.89 15.61 7.55
C MET A 6 -4.68 16.83 8.43
N TRP A 7 -5.72 17.69 8.56
CA TRP A 7 -5.68 18.84 9.46
C TRP A 7 -5.42 18.46 10.92
N ARG A 8 -6.09 17.40 11.42
CA ARG A 8 -5.83 16.90 12.79
C ARG A 8 -4.38 16.45 12.97
N GLY A 9 -3.83 15.72 11.99
CA GLY A 9 -2.43 15.31 12.03
C GLY A 9 -1.48 16.51 12.06
N ALA A 10 -1.70 17.48 11.17
CA ALA A 10 -0.91 18.70 11.11
C ALA A 10 -1.01 19.51 12.42
N LYS A 11 -2.22 19.68 12.98
CA LYS A 11 -2.44 20.32 14.27
C LYS A 11 -1.64 19.61 15.39
N THR A 12 -1.76 18.29 15.49
CA THR A 12 -1.02 17.52 16.50
C THR A 12 0.49 17.68 16.32
N ALA A 13 0.99 17.66 15.09
CA ALA A 13 2.41 17.86 14.81
C ALA A 13 2.91 19.23 15.26
N THR A 14 2.11 20.28 15.02
CA THR A 14 2.42 21.65 15.45
C THR A 14 2.39 21.75 16.98
N GLU A 15 1.35 21.23 17.65
CA GLU A 15 1.21 21.27 19.10
C GLU A 15 2.34 20.51 19.83
N ARG A 16 2.83 19.41 19.23
CA ARG A 16 3.93 18.61 19.76
C ARG A 16 5.31 19.05 19.26
N GLN A 17 5.39 20.12 18.50
CA GLN A 17 6.63 20.66 17.91
C GLN A 17 7.43 19.61 17.13
N MET A 18 6.75 18.71 16.41
CA MET A 18 7.39 17.69 15.61
C MET A 18 8.04 18.35 14.37
N ARG A 19 9.36 18.18 14.24
CA ARG A 19 10.17 18.78 13.15
C ARG A 19 10.47 17.81 12.02
N ASN A 20 10.16 16.52 12.21
CA ASN A 20 10.45 15.41 11.31
C ASN A 20 9.21 14.92 10.55
N VAL A 21 8.16 15.76 10.44
CA VAL A 21 6.92 15.39 9.76
C VAL A 21 6.47 16.49 8.81
N GLY A 22 6.02 16.09 7.64
CA GLY A 22 5.39 16.95 6.63
C GLY A 22 4.08 16.35 6.15
N PHE A 23 3.16 17.18 5.64
CA PHE A 23 1.87 16.76 5.12
C PHE A 23 1.70 17.24 3.69
N LEU A 24 1.62 16.30 2.75
CA LEU A 24 1.37 16.58 1.35
C LEU A 24 0.00 16.02 0.95
N ARG A 25 -0.87 16.85 0.38
CA ARG A 25 -2.13 16.42 -0.21
C ARG A 25 -2.11 16.67 -1.70
N THR A 26 -1.94 15.63 -2.45
CA THR A 26 -1.93 15.65 -3.90
C THR A 26 -2.67 14.45 -4.48
N ARG A 27 -2.86 14.44 -5.79
CA ARG A 27 -3.22 13.22 -6.51
C ARG A 27 -2.00 12.33 -6.56
N ILE A 28 -2.17 11.05 -6.25
CA ILE A 28 -1.04 10.11 -6.16
C ILE A 28 -0.32 9.96 -7.51
N GLU A 29 -1.04 10.15 -8.62
CA GLU A 29 -0.46 10.11 -9.97
C GLU A 29 0.58 11.23 -10.21
N MET A 30 0.63 12.24 -9.35
CA MET A 30 1.57 13.36 -9.44
C MET A 30 2.69 13.26 -8.39
N ILE A 31 2.79 12.16 -7.66
CA ILE A 31 3.70 12.08 -6.50
C ILE A 31 5.17 12.34 -6.87
N ALA A 32 5.62 11.83 -8.00
CA ALA A 32 6.99 12.02 -8.48
C ALA A 32 7.35 13.49 -8.78
N SER A 33 6.35 14.39 -8.93
CA SER A 33 6.61 15.83 -9.12
C SER A 33 6.98 16.57 -7.83
N PHE A 34 6.90 15.91 -6.69
CA PHE A 34 7.14 16.52 -5.36
C PHE A 34 8.43 16.06 -4.70
N PHE A 35 9.11 15.09 -5.28
CA PHE A 35 10.33 14.53 -4.77
C PHE A 35 11.42 14.53 -5.86
N ALA A 36 12.64 14.80 -5.45
CA ALA A 36 13.80 14.66 -6.32
C ALA A 36 14.19 13.18 -6.50
N GLU A 37 15.05 12.91 -7.46
CA GLU A 37 15.66 11.60 -7.64
C GLU A 37 16.46 11.21 -6.39
N GLY A 38 16.24 10.00 -5.90
CA GLY A 38 16.94 9.48 -4.73
C GLY A 38 16.59 10.19 -3.40
N GLU A 39 15.44 10.85 -3.29
CA GLU A 39 15.04 11.57 -2.08
C GLU A 39 14.25 10.70 -1.09
N VAL A 40 13.70 9.55 -1.53
CA VAL A 40 12.82 8.71 -0.73
C VAL A 40 13.49 7.38 -0.40
N ASP A 41 13.74 7.10 0.86
CA ASP A 41 14.33 5.84 1.32
C ASP A 41 13.28 4.73 1.40
N GLU A 42 12.07 5.06 1.86
CA GLU A 42 11.06 4.07 2.18
C GLU A 42 9.64 4.58 1.89
N ILE A 43 8.83 3.73 1.28
CA ILE A 43 7.42 4.02 0.97
C ILE A 43 6.53 3.08 1.78
N TRP A 44 5.57 3.64 2.52
CA TRP A 44 4.55 2.88 3.22
C TRP A 44 3.18 3.08 2.57
N ILE A 45 2.61 1.99 2.05
CA ILE A 45 1.28 1.93 1.46
C ILE A 45 0.38 1.22 2.47
N THR A 46 -0.42 1.99 3.20
CA THR A 46 -1.23 1.45 4.29
C THR A 46 -2.72 1.53 3.96
N PHE A 47 -3.37 0.39 3.90
CA PHE A 47 -4.81 0.23 3.65
C PHE A 47 -5.32 1.02 2.43
N PRO A 48 -4.65 0.90 1.27
CA PRO A 48 -5.10 1.56 0.06
C PRO A 48 -6.40 0.94 -0.46
N ASP A 49 -7.09 1.65 -1.36
CA ASP A 49 -8.19 1.06 -2.12
C ASP A 49 -7.64 -0.05 -3.04
N PRO A 50 -8.10 -1.31 -2.92
CA PRO A 50 -7.57 -2.44 -3.67
C PRO A 50 -7.87 -2.40 -5.17
N GLN A 51 -8.78 -1.51 -5.63
CA GLN A 51 -9.15 -1.38 -7.03
C GLN A 51 -9.51 -2.74 -7.67
N LEU A 52 -10.53 -3.41 -7.12
CA LEU A 52 -10.88 -4.80 -7.42
C LEU A 52 -11.18 -5.08 -8.91
N LYS A 53 -11.72 -4.09 -9.64
CA LYS A 53 -12.05 -4.25 -11.06
C LYS A 53 -10.78 -4.24 -11.93
N SER A 54 -10.64 -5.21 -12.85
CA SER A 54 -9.47 -5.34 -13.74
C SER A 54 -9.19 -4.05 -14.54
N ARG A 55 -10.24 -3.40 -15.08
CA ARG A 55 -10.11 -2.09 -15.76
C ARG A 55 -9.50 -0.97 -14.89
N ARG A 56 -9.41 -1.18 -13.57
CA ARG A 56 -8.80 -0.27 -12.60
C ARG A 56 -7.46 -0.76 -12.07
N ALA A 57 -6.95 -1.91 -12.51
CA ALA A 57 -5.70 -2.49 -12.03
C ALA A 57 -4.54 -1.50 -12.05
N LYS A 58 -4.44 -0.67 -13.09
CA LYS A 58 -3.44 0.42 -13.19
C LYS A 58 -3.51 1.47 -12.09
N LYS A 59 -4.61 1.51 -11.29
CA LYS A 59 -4.78 2.42 -10.15
C LYS A 59 -4.38 1.78 -8.82
N ARG A 60 -4.03 0.50 -8.79
CA ARG A 60 -3.44 -0.14 -7.61
C ARG A 60 -2.10 0.49 -7.32
N LEU A 61 -1.83 0.84 -6.06
CA LEU A 61 -0.60 1.55 -5.70
C LEU A 61 0.67 0.69 -5.82
N THR A 62 0.53 -0.60 -6.06
CA THR A 62 1.62 -1.52 -6.41
C THR A 62 1.61 -1.90 -7.90
N SER A 63 0.86 -1.18 -8.75
CA SER A 63 0.85 -1.45 -10.18
C SER A 63 2.15 -0.98 -10.86
N PRO A 64 2.47 -1.53 -12.05
CA PRO A 64 3.62 -1.10 -12.84
C PRO A 64 3.71 0.41 -13.03
N LEU A 65 2.57 1.08 -13.23
CA LEU A 65 2.50 2.54 -13.35
C LEU A 65 3.10 3.24 -12.13
N PHE A 66 2.72 2.81 -10.92
CA PHE A 66 3.21 3.44 -9.69
C PHE A 66 4.63 3.00 -9.34
N LEU A 67 5.00 1.75 -9.64
CA LEU A 67 6.39 1.31 -9.47
C LEU A 67 7.34 2.15 -10.32
N GLY A 68 6.96 2.50 -11.56
CA GLY A 68 7.72 3.40 -12.40
C GLY A 68 7.85 4.82 -11.83
N GLN A 69 6.84 5.32 -11.12
CA GLN A 69 6.93 6.60 -10.42
C GLN A 69 7.81 6.51 -9.16
N TYR A 70 7.70 5.43 -8.40
CA TYR A 70 8.54 5.22 -7.22
C TYR A 70 10.01 5.10 -7.60
N ALA A 71 10.31 4.44 -8.72
CA ALA A 71 11.67 4.32 -9.25
C ALA A 71 12.35 5.66 -9.59
N GLN A 72 11.55 6.72 -9.83
CA GLN A 72 12.08 8.05 -10.11
C GLN A 72 12.53 8.80 -8.85
N MET A 73 11.97 8.48 -7.69
CA MET A 73 12.19 9.24 -6.46
C MET A 73 12.87 8.44 -5.35
N GLN A 74 12.89 7.10 -5.45
CA GLN A 74 13.53 6.27 -4.43
C GLN A 74 15.05 6.19 -4.59
N VAL A 75 15.73 6.10 -3.45
CA VAL A 75 17.15 5.72 -3.42
C VAL A 75 17.33 4.29 -4.00
N PRO A 76 18.50 3.95 -4.54
CA PRO A 76 18.82 2.56 -4.87
C PRO A 76 18.64 1.65 -3.66
N GLY A 77 17.88 0.56 -3.82
CA GLY A 77 17.55 -0.36 -2.73
C GLY A 77 16.49 0.15 -1.73
N GLY A 78 15.85 1.27 -2.03
CA GLY A 78 14.72 1.80 -1.24
C GLY A 78 13.61 0.77 -1.09
N ARG A 79 12.92 0.77 0.06
CA ARG A 79 11.91 -0.24 0.42
C ARG A 79 10.51 0.24 0.14
N ILE A 80 9.66 -0.69 -0.29
CA ILE A 80 8.22 -0.48 -0.43
C ILE A 80 7.51 -1.45 0.50
N ASN A 81 6.67 -0.91 1.38
CA ASN A 81 5.90 -1.64 2.37
C ASN A 81 4.41 -1.55 2.03
N LEU A 82 3.77 -2.67 1.81
CA LEU A 82 2.33 -2.76 1.67
C LEU A 82 1.75 -3.43 2.91
N LYS A 83 0.86 -2.73 3.63
CA LYS A 83 0.06 -3.29 4.72
C LYS A 83 -1.42 -3.14 4.37
N THR A 84 -2.16 -4.25 4.25
CA THR A 84 -3.55 -4.23 3.77
C THR A 84 -4.39 -5.38 4.33
N ASP A 85 -5.69 -5.14 4.43
CA ASP A 85 -6.73 -6.12 4.70
C ASP A 85 -7.19 -6.87 3.44
N SER A 86 -6.77 -6.41 2.26
CA SER A 86 -7.20 -6.97 0.99
C SER A 86 -6.31 -8.12 0.53
N GLN A 87 -6.81 -9.35 0.63
CA GLN A 87 -6.14 -10.53 0.08
C GLN A 87 -5.93 -10.41 -1.43
N HIS A 88 -6.89 -9.82 -2.15
CA HIS A 88 -6.78 -9.57 -3.58
C HIS A 88 -5.59 -8.65 -3.91
N LEU A 89 -5.44 -7.51 -3.21
CA LEU A 89 -4.31 -6.61 -3.45
C LEU A 89 -2.98 -7.24 -3.03
N TYR A 90 -2.98 -8.04 -1.96
CA TYR A 90 -1.81 -8.82 -1.56
C TYR A 90 -1.40 -9.79 -2.67
N ALA A 91 -2.32 -10.63 -3.16
CA ALA A 91 -2.04 -11.59 -4.23
C ALA A 91 -1.58 -10.91 -5.53
N TYR A 92 -2.23 -9.80 -5.91
CA TYR A 92 -1.79 -8.97 -7.03
C TYR A 92 -0.36 -8.48 -6.84
N THR A 93 -0.02 -8.00 -5.65
CA THR A 93 1.33 -7.49 -5.36
C THR A 93 2.39 -8.60 -5.43
N GLN A 94 2.06 -9.81 -4.95
CA GLN A 94 2.95 -10.97 -5.12
C GLN A 94 3.17 -11.28 -6.61
N ALA A 95 2.12 -11.27 -7.42
CA ALA A 95 2.24 -11.48 -8.87
C ALA A 95 3.09 -10.39 -9.56
N VAL A 96 2.99 -9.14 -9.12
CA VAL A 96 3.87 -8.04 -9.59
C VAL A 96 5.33 -8.30 -9.24
N ILE A 97 5.60 -8.69 -8.00
CA ILE A 97 6.95 -9.01 -7.51
C ILE A 97 7.56 -10.14 -8.34
N GLU A 98 6.81 -11.23 -8.51
CA GLU A 98 7.22 -12.39 -9.31
C GLU A 98 7.44 -12.00 -10.78
N ARG A 99 6.48 -11.31 -11.40
CA ARG A 99 6.54 -10.90 -12.81
C ARG A 99 7.78 -10.09 -13.14
N PHE A 100 8.21 -9.24 -12.24
CA PHE A 100 9.35 -8.36 -12.46
C PHE A 100 10.64 -8.85 -11.77
N GLY A 101 10.60 -9.98 -11.06
CA GLY A 101 11.75 -10.53 -10.34
C GLY A 101 12.27 -9.57 -9.26
N LEU A 102 11.37 -8.91 -8.53
CA LEU A 102 11.75 -7.91 -7.54
C LEU A 102 12.24 -8.57 -6.25
N PRO A 103 13.30 -8.04 -5.62
CA PRO A 103 13.72 -8.51 -4.31
C PRO A 103 12.60 -8.35 -3.28
N CYS A 104 12.18 -9.45 -2.65
CA CYS A 104 11.12 -9.46 -1.64
C CYS A 104 11.69 -9.96 -0.30
N ASP A 105 11.73 -9.06 0.69
CA ASP A 105 12.23 -9.38 2.03
C ASP A 105 11.18 -10.12 2.87
N VAL A 106 9.91 -9.74 2.71
CA VAL A 106 8.79 -10.27 3.50
C VAL A 106 7.53 -10.40 2.66
N ALA A 107 6.88 -11.56 2.75
CA ALA A 107 5.53 -11.81 2.25
C ALA A 107 4.77 -12.57 3.33
N ASN A 108 3.87 -11.90 4.05
CA ASN A 108 3.11 -12.48 5.15
C ASN A 108 1.62 -12.19 4.96
N ASN A 109 0.80 -13.23 4.91
CA ASN A 109 -0.63 -13.14 4.64
C ASN A 109 -1.49 -12.96 5.92
N ASP A 110 -0.88 -13.02 7.12
CA ASP A 110 -1.51 -12.73 8.41
C ASP A 110 -0.46 -12.38 9.47
N ILE A 111 -0.12 -11.11 9.58
CA ILE A 111 0.96 -10.65 10.48
C ILE A 111 0.62 -10.83 11.96
N TYR A 112 -0.65 -10.85 12.33
CA TYR A 112 -1.07 -11.04 13.72
C TYR A 112 -1.24 -12.51 14.08
N GLY A 113 -1.90 -13.29 13.23
CA GLY A 113 -2.07 -14.73 13.44
C GLY A 113 -0.75 -15.50 13.42
N SER A 114 0.22 -15.05 12.62
CA SER A 114 1.57 -15.63 12.57
C SER A 114 2.52 -15.15 13.68
N GLY A 115 2.12 -14.13 14.45
CA GLY A 115 3.00 -13.51 15.44
C GLY A 115 4.15 -12.67 14.83
N PHE A 116 4.05 -12.31 13.56
CA PHE A 116 5.09 -11.56 12.84
C PHE A 116 5.10 -10.06 13.16
N ALA A 117 4.00 -9.49 13.67
CA ALA A 117 3.87 -8.07 13.90
C ALA A 117 4.85 -7.57 14.96
N ASP A 118 5.84 -6.79 14.54
CA ASP A 118 6.77 -6.05 15.39
C ASP A 118 6.15 -4.76 15.96
N GLU A 119 6.94 -3.93 16.64
CA GLU A 119 6.50 -2.67 17.21
C GLU A 119 5.92 -1.72 16.16
N ILE A 120 6.53 -1.61 14.97
CA ILE A 120 6.08 -0.72 13.90
C ILE A 120 4.79 -1.25 13.27
N LEU A 121 4.75 -2.54 12.94
CA LEU A 121 3.57 -3.18 12.36
C LEU A 121 2.39 -3.24 13.33
N SER A 122 2.66 -3.17 14.64
CA SER A 122 1.64 -3.14 15.68
C SER A 122 1.01 -1.76 15.90
N VAL A 123 1.51 -0.70 15.25
CA VAL A 123 0.82 0.59 15.21
C VAL A 123 -0.45 0.46 14.38
N LYS A 124 -1.60 0.40 15.06
CA LYS A 124 -2.90 0.13 14.45
C LYS A 124 -3.62 1.41 14.04
N THR A 125 -4.20 1.39 12.85
CA THR A 125 -5.21 2.37 12.46
C THR A 125 -6.58 1.98 13.05
N ALA A 126 -7.51 2.94 13.16
CA ALA A 126 -8.89 2.63 13.59
C ALA A 126 -9.59 1.61 12.66
N TYR A 127 -9.28 1.62 11.37
CA TYR A 127 -9.80 0.63 10.41
C TYR A 127 -9.23 -0.76 10.67
N GLU A 128 -7.94 -0.85 10.90
CA GLU A 128 -7.27 -2.10 11.19
C GLU A 128 -7.83 -2.79 12.45
N GLN A 129 -8.09 -2.00 13.48
CA GLN A 129 -8.71 -2.53 14.71
C GLN A 129 -10.07 -3.16 14.43
N MET A 130 -10.91 -2.52 13.61
CA MET A 130 -12.20 -3.09 13.20
C MET A 130 -12.08 -4.37 12.37
N PHE A 131 -11.05 -4.52 11.53
CA PHE A 131 -10.80 -5.76 10.79
C PHE A 131 -10.39 -6.90 11.73
N LEU A 132 -9.51 -6.60 12.69
CA LEU A 132 -9.07 -7.58 13.68
C LEU A 132 -10.23 -8.05 14.59
N GLU A 133 -11.14 -7.17 14.99
CA GLU A 133 -12.36 -7.52 15.71
C GLU A 133 -13.24 -8.49 14.91
N ARG A 134 -13.22 -8.40 13.58
CA ARG A 134 -13.90 -9.32 12.66
C ARG A 134 -13.07 -10.57 12.31
N LYS A 135 -11.92 -10.76 12.95
CA LYS A 135 -10.97 -11.87 12.68
C LYS A 135 -10.51 -11.94 11.23
N LEU A 136 -10.44 -10.80 10.55
CA LEU A 136 -9.89 -10.73 9.21
C LEU A 136 -8.36 -10.58 9.28
N PRO A 137 -7.60 -11.36 8.51
CA PRO A 137 -6.15 -11.28 8.52
C PRO A 137 -5.67 -9.95 7.92
N ILE A 138 -4.59 -9.43 8.46
CA ILE A 138 -3.87 -8.29 7.90
C ILE A 138 -2.61 -8.80 7.25
N THR A 139 -2.44 -8.48 5.98
CA THR A 139 -1.29 -8.89 5.18
C THR A 139 -0.19 -7.84 5.19
N TYR A 140 1.02 -8.27 4.97
CA TYR A 140 2.18 -7.40 4.82
C TYR A 140 3.17 -7.92 3.81
N THR A 141 3.64 -7.02 2.95
CA THR A 141 4.71 -7.30 1.99
C THR A 141 5.74 -6.19 2.05
N ARG A 142 7.03 -6.56 2.11
CA ARG A 142 8.16 -5.64 1.98
C ARG A 142 9.06 -6.10 0.85
N PHE A 143 9.27 -5.22 -0.12
CA PHE A 143 10.06 -5.48 -1.30
C PHE A 143 10.82 -4.22 -1.74
N SER A 144 11.73 -4.36 -2.67
CA SER A 144 12.43 -3.25 -3.33
C SER A 144 12.32 -3.35 -4.84
N LEU A 145 12.61 -2.25 -5.52
CA LEU A 145 12.65 -2.25 -7.00
C LEU A 145 13.98 -2.79 -7.55
N GLY A 146 14.96 -2.99 -6.68
CA GLY A 146 16.32 -3.33 -7.08
C GLY A 146 16.88 -2.25 -8.03
N GLU A 147 17.48 -2.70 -9.13
CA GLU A 147 17.99 -1.81 -10.19
C GLU A 147 16.94 -1.55 -11.29
N ARG A 148 15.78 -2.16 -11.22
CA ARG A 148 14.75 -2.03 -12.26
C ARG A 148 14.15 -0.63 -12.28
N ARG A 149 14.02 -0.07 -13.48
CA ARG A 149 13.41 1.25 -13.72
C ARG A 149 12.23 1.20 -14.69
N ASP A 150 12.09 0.11 -15.45
CA ASP A 150 11.03 -0.06 -16.44
C ASP A 150 10.04 -1.14 -15.99
N PHE A 151 8.75 -0.78 -15.97
CA PHE A 151 7.66 -1.60 -15.52
C PHE A 151 6.52 -1.57 -16.57
N PRO A 152 6.63 -2.39 -17.64
CA PRO A 152 5.57 -2.46 -18.63
C PRO A 152 4.26 -3.00 -18.01
N PRO A 153 3.11 -2.56 -18.52
CA PRO A 153 1.82 -3.14 -18.12
C PRO A 153 1.79 -4.65 -18.32
N PHE A 154 1.06 -5.36 -17.47
CA PHE A 154 0.76 -6.78 -17.65
C PHE A 154 -0.68 -7.07 -17.20
N ASP A 155 -1.26 -8.09 -17.79
CA ASP A 155 -2.55 -8.62 -17.37
C ASP A 155 -2.31 -9.67 -16.28
N TRP A 156 -3.11 -9.59 -15.22
CA TRP A 156 -3.06 -10.54 -14.12
C TRP A 156 -4.29 -11.43 -14.13
N GLU A 157 -4.09 -12.73 -14.29
CA GLU A 157 -5.17 -13.72 -14.38
C GLU A 157 -6.10 -13.72 -13.15
N GLY A 158 -5.59 -13.33 -11.97
CA GLY A 158 -6.39 -13.18 -10.76
C GLY A 158 -7.43 -12.05 -10.81
N ASP A 159 -7.41 -11.19 -11.85
CA ASP A 159 -8.45 -10.17 -12.06
C ASP A 159 -9.76 -10.76 -12.61
N ASP A 160 -9.72 -11.94 -13.22
CA ASP A 160 -10.87 -12.62 -13.81
C ASP A 160 -11.56 -13.55 -12.81
N THR A 161 -10.91 -13.85 -11.68
CA THR A 161 -11.50 -14.63 -10.60
C THR A 161 -12.31 -13.73 -9.68
N ASP A 162 -13.64 -13.90 -9.73
CA ASP A 162 -14.62 -13.57 -8.71
C ASP A 162 -15.15 -12.13 -8.61
N GLU A 163 -16.09 -11.80 -9.50
CA GLU A 163 -17.06 -10.71 -9.22
C GLU A 163 -17.81 -10.91 -7.89
N LYS A 164 -17.98 -12.16 -7.43
CA LYS A 164 -18.72 -12.50 -6.19
C LYS A 164 -17.93 -12.21 -4.92
N ASP A 165 -16.67 -12.63 -4.84
CA ASP A 165 -15.80 -12.34 -3.68
C ASP A 165 -15.49 -10.84 -3.58
N ASN A 166 -15.42 -10.19 -4.73
CA ASN A 166 -15.26 -8.75 -4.84
C ASN A 166 -16.51 -7.96 -4.36
N GLU A 167 -17.72 -8.50 -4.52
CA GLU A 167 -18.95 -7.88 -3.99
C GLU A 167 -19.05 -8.02 -2.47
N GLU A 168 -18.61 -9.14 -1.91
CA GLU A 168 -18.62 -9.38 -0.47
C GLU A 168 -17.62 -8.48 0.27
N ALA A 169 -16.41 -8.34 -0.28
CA ALA A 169 -15.41 -7.38 0.20
C ALA A 169 -15.91 -5.93 0.11
N ARG A 170 -16.71 -5.61 -0.90
CA ARG A 170 -17.34 -4.30 -1.08
C ARG A 170 -18.44 -4.03 -0.07
N LYS A 171 -19.29 -5.03 0.21
CA LYS A 171 -20.35 -4.94 1.24
C LYS A 171 -19.76 -4.72 2.63
N ASN A 172 -18.64 -5.40 2.92
CA ASN A 172 -17.92 -5.26 4.19
C ASN A 172 -17.26 -3.88 4.36
N ARG A 173 -16.81 -3.23 3.28
CA ARG A 173 -16.25 -1.85 3.32
C ARG A 173 -17.33 -0.77 3.40
N ASN A 174 -18.46 -0.95 2.72
CA ASN A 174 -19.55 0.03 2.70
C ASN A 174 -20.45 -0.03 3.95
N ALA A 175 -20.39 -1.12 4.72
CA ALA A 175 -21.05 -1.26 6.01
C ALA A 175 -20.30 -0.59 7.17
N MET A 176 -19.25 0.20 6.87
CA MET A 176 -18.50 0.97 7.86
C MET A 176 -19.11 2.38 7.99
N PRO A 177 -19.47 2.80 9.21
CA PRO A 177 -20.02 4.11 9.51
C PRO A 177 -19.04 5.26 9.25
#